data_9d512e564ed552ae9471b40104005a26
#
_entry.id   9d512e564ed552ae9471b40104005a26
#
_cell.length_a   1.000
_cell.length_b   1.000
_cell.length_c   1.000
_cell.angle_alpha   90.00
_cell.angle_beta   90.00
_cell.angle_gamma   90.00
#
_symmetry.space_group_name_H-M   'P 1'
#
loop_
_entity.id
_entity.type
_entity.pdbx_description
1 polymer ?
#
loop_
_entity_poly.entity_id
_entity_poly.type
_entity_poly.pdbx_seq_one_letter_code
_entity_poly.pdbx_strand_id
1 'polypeptide(L)'
;MRGLIVDFVGVLDGTDEDQRRWRNLLQALRAQGVGTAVLSNNPGGPAAEPVRVLATQGIVDAVVLSGEIGAEKPATEAFQAAADAIDLPMRDCVMVDDSILNVRGAVESGLVGVYYQQFDRAVVEIQGLFDLEGEF
;
A
#
# COMPACT_ATOMS: atom_id res chain seq x y z
N MET A 1 6.19 -11.70 -5.79
CA MET A 1 6.20 -10.32 -5.29
C MET A 1 6.71 -10.30 -3.85
N ARG A 2 7.39 -9.25 -3.48
CA ARG A 2 8.05 -9.16 -2.17
C ARG A 2 7.58 -7.96 -1.35
N GLY A 3 6.95 -6.96 -1.97
CA GLY A 3 6.47 -5.76 -1.30
C GLY A 3 5.07 -5.39 -1.70
N LEU A 4 4.28 -4.91 -0.74
CA LEU A 4 2.93 -4.39 -0.95
C LEU A 4 2.89 -2.92 -0.53
N ILE A 5 2.52 -2.06 -1.46
CA ILE A 5 2.33 -0.63 -1.22
C ILE A 5 0.85 -0.34 -1.40
N VAL A 6 0.25 0.31 -0.41
CA VAL A 6 -1.20 0.51 -0.34
C VAL A 6 -1.50 2.00 -0.17
N ASP A 7 -2.49 2.51 -0.91
CA ASP A 7 -3.06 3.83 -0.67
C ASP A 7 -3.84 3.83 0.65
N PHE A 8 -4.06 5.02 1.23
CA PHE A 8 -4.84 5.16 2.46
C PHE A 8 -6.29 5.53 2.16
N VAL A 9 -6.53 6.72 1.61
CA VAL A 9 -7.89 7.22 1.35
C VAL A 9 -8.55 6.38 0.26
N GLY A 10 -9.72 5.85 0.57
CA GLY A 10 -10.48 5.00 -0.35
C GLY A 10 -10.06 3.53 -0.35
N VAL A 11 -9.04 3.15 0.42
CA VAL A 11 -8.56 1.77 0.54
C VAL A 11 -8.53 1.32 1.99
N LEU A 12 -7.67 1.92 2.81
CA LEU A 12 -7.48 1.50 4.21
C LEU A 12 -8.45 2.17 5.18
N ASP A 13 -9.08 3.25 4.80
CA ASP A 13 -9.98 4.06 5.64
C ASP A 13 -11.47 3.72 5.45
N GLY A 14 -11.76 2.53 4.96
CA GLY A 14 -13.13 2.08 4.73
C GLY A 14 -13.91 1.80 6.03
N THR A 15 -14.89 0.90 5.96
CA THR A 15 -15.68 0.51 7.12
C THR A 15 -14.81 -0.14 8.19
N ASP A 16 -15.33 -0.22 9.43
CA ASP A 16 -14.61 -0.90 10.52
C ASP A 16 -14.31 -2.36 10.17
N GLU A 17 -15.23 -3.03 9.47
CA GLU A 17 -15.02 -4.40 9.01
C GLU A 17 -13.88 -4.47 7.99
N ASP A 18 -13.87 -3.58 7.00
CA ASP A 18 -12.80 -3.54 6.00
C ASP A 18 -11.45 -3.22 6.63
N GLN A 19 -11.42 -2.29 7.59
CA GLN A 19 -10.19 -1.95 8.31
C GLN A 19 -9.64 -3.16 9.09
N ARG A 20 -10.52 -3.92 9.74
CA ARG A 20 -10.11 -5.14 10.46
C ARG A 20 -9.56 -6.18 9.48
N ARG A 21 -10.21 -6.37 8.34
CA ARG A 21 -9.79 -7.32 7.31
C ARG A 21 -8.43 -6.93 6.74
N TRP A 22 -8.22 -5.65 6.48
CA TRP A 22 -6.92 -5.14 6.04
C TRP A 22 -5.82 -5.39 7.08
N ARG A 23 -6.09 -5.16 8.36
CA ARG A 23 -5.10 -5.43 9.41
C ARG A 23 -4.71 -6.90 9.43
N ASN A 24 -5.69 -7.80 9.32
CA ASN A 24 -5.44 -9.23 9.31
C ASN A 24 -4.61 -9.64 8.07
N LEU A 25 -4.94 -9.10 6.92
CA LEU A 25 -4.22 -9.36 5.68
C LEU A 25 -2.77 -8.85 5.75
N LEU A 26 -2.59 -7.62 6.19
CA LEU A 26 -1.26 -7.02 6.32
C LEU A 26 -0.41 -7.78 7.33
N GLN A 27 -0.99 -8.19 8.44
CA GLN A 27 -0.29 -8.99 9.45
C GLN A 27 0.17 -10.34 8.87
N ALA A 28 -0.68 -11.01 8.11
CA ALA A 28 -0.34 -12.28 7.48
C ALA A 28 0.78 -12.12 6.44
N LEU A 29 0.73 -11.07 5.63
CA LEU A 29 1.77 -10.76 4.66
C LEU A 29 3.12 -10.48 5.35
N ARG A 30 3.11 -9.69 6.40
CA ARG A 30 4.33 -9.39 7.17
C ARG A 30 4.91 -10.64 7.83
N ALA A 31 4.05 -11.51 8.35
CA ALA A 31 4.49 -12.80 8.91
C ALA A 31 5.16 -13.69 7.86
N GLN A 32 4.80 -13.52 6.59
CA GLN A 32 5.40 -14.24 5.46
C GLN A 32 6.68 -13.56 4.94
N GLY A 33 7.06 -12.43 5.51
CA GLY A 33 8.24 -11.69 5.11
C GLY A 33 8.02 -10.65 4.02
N VAL A 34 6.77 -10.33 3.70
CA VAL A 34 6.44 -9.28 2.73
C VAL A 34 6.67 -7.91 3.35
N GLY A 35 7.41 -7.03 2.68
CA GLY A 35 7.54 -5.63 3.07
C GLY A 35 6.23 -4.88 2.78
N THR A 36 5.82 -4.02 3.71
CA THR A 36 4.55 -3.30 3.58
C THR A 36 4.73 -1.81 3.79
N ALA A 37 4.11 -1.00 2.93
CA ALA A 37 4.15 0.46 3.03
C ALA A 37 2.81 1.06 2.66
N VAL A 38 2.51 2.22 3.24
CA VAL A 38 1.43 3.08 2.78
C VAL A 38 2.07 4.22 1.98
N LEU A 39 1.51 4.50 0.80
CA LEU A 39 1.88 5.67 0.01
C LEU A 39 0.63 6.53 -0.19
N SER A 40 0.61 7.70 0.43
CA SER A 40 -0.53 8.59 0.44
C SER A 40 -0.18 9.97 -0.10
N ASN A 41 -1.05 10.49 -0.97
CA ASN A 41 -0.97 11.89 -1.42
C ASN A 41 -1.53 12.80 -0.32
N ASN A 42 -0.77 12.94 0.74
CA ASN A 42 -1.11 13.69 1.94
C ASN A 42 0.00 14.71 2.20
N PRO A 43 -0.34 15.99 2.47
CA PRO A 43 0.67 17.02 2.69
C PRO A 43 1.54 16.80 3.93
N GLY A 44 1.13 15.93 4.86
CA GLY A 44 1.79 15.74 6.14
C GLY A 44 1.19 16.64 7.22
N GLY A 45 1.95 16.89 8.29
CA GLY A 45 1.48 17.66 9.43
C GLY A 45 0.51 16.87 10.32
N PRO A 46 -0.25 17.54 11.22
CA PRO A 46 -1.15 16.87 12.17
C PRO A 46 -2.25 16.04 11.50
N ALA A 47 -2.71 16.45 10.32
CA ALA A 47 -3.77 15.74 9.59
C ALA A 47 -3.32 14.35 9.09
N ALA A 48 -2.03 14.07 9.05
CA ALA A 48 -1.49 12.79 8.63
C ALA A 48 -1.36 11.77 9.77
N GLU A 49 -1.67 12.15 11.01
CA GLU A 49 -1.54 11.25 12.15
C GLU A 49 -2.31 9.93 11.99
N PRO A 50 -3.55 9.92 11.47
CA PRO A 50 -4.27 8.65 11.23
C PRO A 50 -3.56 7.71 10.28
N VAL A 51 -2.71 8.25 9.40
CA VAL A 51 -1.90 7.43 8.47
C VAL A 51 -0.62 6.98 9.15
N ARG A 52 0.09 7.91 9.82
CA ARG A 52 1.37 7.60 10.50
C ARG A 52 1.24 6.52 11.56
N VAL A 53 0.12 6.49 12.27
CA VAL A 53 -0.12 5.53 13.35
C VAL A 53 -0.08 4.08 12.85
N LEU A 54 -0.33 3.84 11.57
CA LEU A 54 -0.24 2.50 10.99
C LEU A 54 1.18 1.94 11.08
N ALA A 55 2.19 2.79 10.93
CA ALA A 55 3.58 2.36 11.11
C ALA A 55 3.96 2.25 12.58
N THR A 56 3.56 3.23 13.40
CA THR A 56 3.89 3.21 14.85
C THR A 56 3.23 2.05 15.58
N GLN A 57 2.06 1.61 15.13
CA GLN A 57 1.37 0.43 15.67
C GLN A 57 1.84 -0.89 15.05
N GLY A 58 2.76 -0.84 14.09
CA GLY A 58 3.31 -2.05 13.47
C GLY A 58 2.35 -2.74 12.49
N ILE A 59 1.35 -2.02 11.98
CA ILE A 59 0.43 -2.57 10.98
C ILE A 59 1.11 -2.64 9.62
N VAL A 60 1.92 -1.63 9.29
CA VAL A 60 2.79 -1.61 8.12
C VAL A 60 4.22 -1.28 8.55
N ASP A 61 5.19 -1.55 7.67
CA ASP A 61 6.60 -1.26 7.96
C ASP A 61 6.93 0.23 7.79
N ALA A 62 6.28 0.91 6.85
CA ALA A 62 6.57 2.30 6.55
C ALA A 62 5.33 3.06 6.08
N VAL A 63 5.31 4.37 6.32
CA VAL A 63 4.33 5.31 5.78
C VAL A 63 5.07 6.39 5.03
N VAL A 64 4.70 6.61 3.76
CA VAL A 64 5.29 7.61 2.88
C VAL A 64 4.22 8.60 2.46
N LEU A 65 4.45 9.87 2.74
CA LEU A 65 3.51 10.97 2.48
C LEU A 65 4.07 11.90 1.41
N SER A 66 3.28 12.24 0.41
CA SER A 66 3.72 13.07 -0.71
C SER A 66 4.29 14.42 -0.27
N GLY A 67 3.71 15.04 0.75
CA GLY A 67 4.17 16.34 1.27
C GLY A 67 5.53 16.28 1.96
N GLU A 68 5.94 15.09 2.41
CA GLU A 68 7.24 14.90 3.08
C GLU A 68 8.36 14.53 2.11
N ILE A 69 8.02 13.95 0.96
CA ILE A 69 9.01 13.52 -0.02
C ILE A 69 9.10 14.43 -1.24
N GLY A 70 8.20 15.41 -1.37
CA GLY A 70 8.20 16.33 -2.49
C GLY A 70 7.79 15.73 -3.83
N ALA A 71 7.05 14.62 -3.82
CA ALA A 71 6.53 13.96 -5.01
C ALA A 71 5.21 13.28 -4.69
N GLU A 72 4.28 13.29 -5.64
CA GLU A 72 2.97 12.67 -5.45
C GLU A 72 2.65 11.68 -6.57
N LYS A 73 1.80 10.69 -6.25
CA LYS A 73 1.29 9.76 -7.26
C LYS A 73 0.51 10.57 -8.31
N PRO A 74 0.60 10.25 -9.61
CA PRO A 74 1.23 9.05 -10.19
C PRO A 74 2.69 9.23 -10.63
N ALA A 75 3.43 10.18 -10.09
CA ALA A 75 4.84 10.37 -10.46
C ALA A 75 5.69 9.18 -10.00
N THR A 76 6.61 8.74 -10.86
CA THR A 76 7.50 7.60 -10.57
C THR A 76 8.27 7.80 -9.27
N GLU A 77 8.70 9.02 -8.96
CA GLU A 77 9.45 9.35 -7.75
C GLU A 77 8.70 9.00 -6.48
N ALA A 78 7.36 9.11 -6.49
CA ALA A 78 6.55 8.72 -5.34
C ALA A 78 6.57 7.20 -5.12
N PHE A 79 6.43 6.43 -6.17
CA PHE A 79 6.50 4.96 -6.10
C PHE A 79 7.89 4.49 -5.72
N GLN A 80 8.93 5.16 -6.25
CA GLN A 80 10.31 4.85 -5.89
C GLN A 80 10.55 5.08 -4.39
N ALA A 81 10.06 6.19 -3.85
CA ALA A 81 10.21 6.49 -2.42
C ALA A 81 9.55 5.42 -1.55
N ALA A 82 8.38 4.93 -1.93
CA ALA A 82 7.69 3.88 -1.19
C ALA A 82 8.46 2.55 -1.24
N ALA A 83 8.95 2.17 -2.41
CA ALA A 83 9.76 0.97 -2.57
C ALA A 83 11.07 1.05 -1.78
N ASP A 84 11.72 2.21 -1.81
CA ASP A 84 12.94 2.46 -1.04
C ASP A 84 12.69 2.34 0.47
N ALA A 85 11.53 2.80 0.94
CA ALA A 85 11.18 2.74 2.36
C ALA A 85 11.06 1.31 2.89
N ILE A 86 10.83 0.34 2.03
CA ILE A 86 10.80 -1.10 2.38
C ILE A 86 11.97 -1.86 1.77
N ASP A 87 12.95 -1.14 1.27
CA ASP A 87 14.22 -1.68 0.80
C ASP A 87 14.07 -2.71 -0.34
N LEU A 88 13.20 -2.41 -1.29
CA LEU A 88 12.90 -3.27 -2.43
C LEU A 88 12.93 -2.48 -3.75
N PRO A 89 13.29 -3.14 -4.86
CA PRO A 89 13.12 -2.50 -6.17
C PRO A 89 11.63 -2.44 -6.54
N MET A 90 11.26 -1.43 -7.33
CA MET A 90 9.87 -1.25 -7.75
C MET A 90 9.29 -2.49 -8.46
N ARG A 91 10.11 -3.22 -9.22
CA ARG A 91 9.67 -4.43 -9.94
C ARG A 91 9.21 -5.57 -9.02
N ASP A 92 9.62 -5.54 -7.74
CA ASP A 92 9.22 -6.54 -6.76
C ASP A 92 8.01 -6.12 -5.93
N CYS A 93 7.41 -4.97 -6.22
CA CYS A 93 6.34 -4.37 -5.45
C CYS A 93 5.00 -4.37 -6.20
N VAL A 94 3.94 -4.46 -5.41
CA VAL A 94 2.55 -4.31 -5.86
C VAL A 94 2.04 -2.99 -5.32
N MET A 95 1.34 -2.20 -6.14
CA MET A 95 0.63 -0.99 -5.72
C MET A 95 -0.86 -1.22 -5.75
N VAL A 96 -1.53 -1.02 -4.62
CA VAL A 96 -2.99 -1.09 -4.49
C VAL A 96 -3.53 0.32 -4.29
N ASP A 97 -4.38 0.77 -5.21
CA ASP A 97 -4.92 2.13 -5.18
C ASP A 97 -6.32 2.15 -5.79
N ASP A 98 -7.20 3.01 -5.32
CA ASP A 98 -8.54 3.20 -5.84
C ASP A 98 -8.60 4.19 -7.01
N SER A 99 -7.48 4.84 -7.33
CA SER A 99 -7.35 5.74 -8.47
C SER A 99 -6.75 4.99 -9.65
N ILE A 100 -7.48 4.90 -10.75
CA ILE A 100 -6.97 4.24 -11.96
C ILE A 100 -5.74 4.95 -12.52
N LEU A 101 -5.65 6.26 -12.36
CA LEU A 101 -4.48 7.03 -12.80
C LEU A 101 -3.24 6.66 -12.01
N ASN A 102 -3.40 6.45 -10.69
CA ASN A 102 -2.30 6.03 -9.83
C ASN A 102 -1.85 4.60 -10.13
N VAL A 103 -2.80 3.69 -10.34
CA VAL A 103 -2.50 2.31 -10.74
C VAL A 103 -1.75 2.29 -12.06
N ARG A 104 -2.20 3.06 -13.03
CA ARG A 104 -1.55 3.17 -14.33
C ARG A 104 -0.12 3.70 -14.20
N GLY A 105 0.06 4.76 -13.40
CA GLY A 105 1.39 5.32 -13.14
C GLY A 105 2.32 4.32 -12.46
N ALA A 106 1.80 3.50 -11.54
CA ALA A 106 2.56 2.45 -10.90
C ALA A 106 3.04 1.40 -11.92
N VAL A 107 2.14 0.94 -12.79
CA VAL A 107 2.48 -0.04 -13.84
C VAL A 107 3.52 0.54 -14.80
N GLU A 108 3.36 1.78 -15.21
CA GLU A 108 4.33 2.46 -16.08
C GLU A 108 5.69 2.63 -15.40
N SER A 109 5.73 2.68 -14.08
CA SER A 109 6.96 2.78 -13.28
C SER A 109 7.60 1.41 -13.01
N GLY A 110 6.94 0.31 -13.36
CA GLY A 110 7.48 -1.04 -13.20
C GLY A 110 6.89 -1.86 -12.05
N LEU A 111 5.92 -1.34 -11.31
CA LEU A 111 5.22 -2.11 -10.28
C LEU A 111 4.09 -2.94 -10.92
N VAL A 112 3.61 -3.93 -10.16
CA VAL A 112 2.34 -4.56 -10.46
C VAL A 112 1.23 -3.70 -9.85
N GLY A 113 0.17 -3.43 -10.61
CA GLY A 113 -0.93 -2.59 -10.15
C GLY A 113 -2.17 -3.43 -9.82
N VAL A 114 -2.81 -3.10 -8.72
CA VAL A 114 -4.13 -3.64 -8.34
C VAL A 114 -5.07 -2.46 -8.17
N TYR A 115 -6.09 -2.40 -9.03
CA TYR A 115 -7.12 -1.37 -8.94
C TYR A 115 -8.14 -1.76 -7.87
N TYR A 116 -8.16 -1.00 -6.80
CA TYR A 116 -9.02 -1.29 -5.65
C TYR A 116 -10.43 -0.75 -5.85
N GLN A 117 -11.41 -1.63 -5.83
CA GLN A 117 -12.83 -1.26 -5.86
C GLN A 117 -13.52 -1.73 -4.59
N GLN A 118 -13.22 -2.95 -4.14
CA GLN A 118 -13.73 -3.50 -2.89
C GLN A 118 -12.79 -4.59 -2.39
N PHE A 119 -12.79 -4.82 -1.08
CA PHE A 119 -11.86 -5.73 -0.44
C PHE A 119 -11.97 -7.17 -0.97
N ASP A 120 -13.18 -7.68 -1.15
CA ASP A 120 -13.39 -9.07 -1.59
C ASP A 120 -12.75 -9.38 -2.93
N ARG A 121 -12.64 -8.40 -3.83
CA ARG A 121 -11.98 -8.58 -5.12
C ARG A 121 -10.47 -8.39 -5.00
N ALA A 122 -10.05 -7.38 -4.27
CA ALA A 122 -8.63 -7.08 -4.11
C ALA A 122 -7.88 -8.19 -3.38
N VAL A 123 -8.48 -8.78 -2.35
CA VAL A 123 -7.82 -9.83 -1.56
C VAL A 123 -7.47 -11.05 -2.41
N VAL A 124 -8.32 -11.41 -3.37
CA VAL A 124 -8.06 -12.53 -4.28
C VAL A 124 -6.81 -12.27 -5.12
N GLU A 125 -6.69 -11.07 -5.66
CA GLU A 125 -5.51 -10.69 -6.45
C GLU A 125 -4.25 -10.66 -5.58
N ILE A 126 -4.33 -10.07 -4.40
CA ILE A 126 -3.19 -9.98 -3.47
C ILE A 126 -2.73 -11.37 -3.04
N GLN A 127 -3.66 -12.24 -2.69
CA GLN A 127 -3.32 -13.62 -2.31
C GLN A 127 -2.62 -14.36 -3.44
N GLY A 128 -3.08 -14.17 -4.68
CA GLY A 128 -2.44 -14.77 -5.85
C GLY A 128 -1.03 -14.24 -6.09
N LEU A 129 -0.83 -12.93 -5.94
CA LEU A 129 0.46 -12.29 -6.18
C LEU A 129 1.51 -12.65 -5.14
N PHE A 130 1.11 -12.90 -3.90
CA PHE A 130 2.03 -13.21 -2.80
C PHE A 130 2.01 -14.68 -2.37
N ASP A 131 1.25 -15.51 -3.09
CA ASP A 131 1.08 -16.93 -2.75
C ASP A 131 0.67 -17.11 -1.27
N LEU A 132 -0.29 -16.30 -0.84
CA LEU A 132 -0.79 -16.27 0.53
C LEU A 132 -2.08 -17.05 0.65
N GLU A 133 -2.10 -18.05 1.52
CA GLU A 133 -3.30 -18.81 1.83
C GLU A 133 -4.03 -18.22 3.04
N GLY A 134 -5.28 -18.59 3.20
CA GLY A 134 -6.11 -18.18 4.32
C GLY A 134 -7.37 -17.43 3.88
N GLU A 135 -8.18 -17.07 4.86
CA GLU A 135 -9.41 -16.30 4.67
C GLU A 135 -9.29 -14.96 5.38
N PHE A 136 -9.62 -13.89 4.65
CA PHE A 136 -9.47 -12.53 5.14
C PHE A 136 -10.70 -11.67 4.90
#